data_a13f4dcd72295c07bafae145bbecd7d1
#
_entry.id   a13f4dcd72295c07bafae145bbecd7d1
#
_cell.length_a   1.000
_cell.length_b   1.000
_cell.length_c   1.000
_cell.angle_alpha   90.00
_cell.angle_beta   90.00
_cell.angle_gamma   90.00
#
_symmetry.space_group_name_H-M   'P 1'
#
loop_
_entity.id
_entity.type
_entity.pdbx_description
1 polymer ?
#
loop_
_entity_poly.entity_id
_entity_poly.type
_entity_poly.pdbx_seq_one_letter_code
_entity_poly.pdbx_strand_id
1 'polypeptide(L)'
;MLIVAMLSFSVEAQNLSTKEVSEAYAEAMKSDVTTFLGIPVDGTVSSMKQKLIAKGFKQDSNMLSGQFNGQDVYLAIVANKGKVWRVCVINKTPVSEAQIRLQFNALVRQFMNSTKYDNVKEYDPTIDESEDISHEMLVNNKEYEANFYQKSRIEGDSIKWKEQFKLSFLKECPNASLKDIEAGCKVIFELGKLIGKNSKHVWFTIRRNYYDSYNIVIFYDNEYNKPNGEDL
;
A
#
# COMPACT_ATOMS: atom_id res chain seq x y z
N MET A 1 7.29 10.47 -15.10
CA MET A 1 8.13 10.47 -16.33
C MET A 1 8.37 9.07 -16.88
N LEU A 2 8.57 8.02 -16.09
CA LEU A 2 8.75 6.64 -16.57
C LEU A 2 7.49 6.03 -17.22
N ILE A 3 6.28 6.37 -16.73
CA ILE A 3 5.00 5.91 -17.31
C ILE A 3 4.79 6.47 -18.73
N VAL A 4 5.27 7.70 -19.00
CA VAL A 4 5.25 8.29 -20.35
C VAL A 4 6.29 7.61 -21.26
N ALA A 5 7.42 7.19 -20.71
CA ALA A 5 8.40 6.36 -21.44
C ALA A 5 7.83 4.99 -21.82
N MET A 6 6.94 4.40 -21.00
CA MET A 6 6.27 3.13 -21.31
C MET A 6 5.20 3.27 -22.42
N LEU A 7 4.63 4.43 -22.65
CA LEU A 7 3.67 4.68 -23.74
C LEU A 7 4.35 4.92 -25.10
N SER A 8 5.62 5.33 -25.12
CA SER A 8 6.43 5.43 -26.35
C SER A 8 7.10 4.11 -26.76
N PHE A 9 6.91 3.04 -26.01
CA PHE A 9 7.49 1.70 -26.23
C PHE A 9 6.90 0.92 -27.43
N SER A 10 6.07 1.52 -28.27
CA SER A 10 5.39 0.78 -29.33
C SER A 10 6.28 0.31 -30.49
N VAL A 11 7.50 0.81 -30.62
CA VAL A 11 8.41 0.42 -31.72
C VAL A 11 9.74 -0.19 -31.20
N GLU A 12 10.29 0.28 -30.08
CA GLU A 12 11.55 -0.24 -29.51
C GLU A 12 11.35 -1.52 -28.67
N ALA A 13 10.15 -1.72 -28.11
CA ALA A 13 9.85 -2.88 -27.25
C ALA A 13 9.92 -4.24 -27.99
N GLN A 14 9.90 -4.24 -29.33
CA GLN A 14 10.03 -5.48 -30.12
C GLN A 14 11.45 -6.08 -30.09
N ASN A 15 12.42 -5.38 -29.50
CA ASN A 15 13.82 -5.78 -29.51
C ASN A 15 14.42 -6.12 -28.14
N LEU A 16 13.66 -6.04 -27.05
CA LEU A 16 14.15 -6.32 -25.69
C LEU A 16 14.27 -7.82 -25.44
N SER A 17 15.36 -8.24 -24.78
CA SER A 17 15.53 -9.61 -24.29
C SER A 17 14.58 -9.90 -23.12
N THR A 18 14.33 -11.18 -22.82
CA THR A 18 13.54 -11.62 -21.63
C THR A 18 14.11 -11.05 -20.34
N LYS A 19 15.43 -10.89 -20.25
CA LYS A 19 16.10 -10.29 -19.10
C LYS A 19 15.75 -8.81 -18.97
N GLU A 20 15.85 -8.04 -20.03
CA GLU A 20 15.52 -6.61 -20.04
C GLU A 20 14.03 -6.37 -19.75
N VAL A 21 13.12 -7.22 -20.26
CA VAL A 21 11.69 -7.16 -19.93
C VAL A 21 11.46 -7.47 -18.45
N SER A 22 12.15 -8.47 -17.89
CA SER A 22 12.07 -8.82 -16.48
C SER A 22 12.59 -7.71 -15.58
N GLU A 23 13.72 -7.09 -15.94
CA GLU A 23 14.30 -5.95 -15.22
C GLU A 23 13.39 -4.71 -15.29
N ALA A 24 12.84 -4.39 -16.46
CA ALA A 24 11.90 -3.28 -16.63
C ALA A 24 10.60 -3.51 -15.84
N TYR A 25 10.10 -4.76 -15.79
CA TYR A 25 8.95 -5.12 -14.96
C TYR A 25 9.27 -4.97 -13.48
N ALA A 26 10.42 -5.46 -13.02
CA ALA A 26 10.85 -5.32 -11.64
C ALA A 26 11.00 -3.85 -11.22
N GLU A 27 11.54 -2.99 -12.09
CA GLU A 27 11.66 -1.55 -11.84
C GLU A 27 10.28 -0.86 -11.81
N ALA A 28 9.37 -1.24 -12.72
CA ALA A 28 8.00 -0.75 -12.72
C ALA A 28 7.27 -1.14 -11.43
N MET A 29 7.49 -2.36 -10.92
CA MET A 29 6.94 -2.82 -9.65
C MET A 29 7.47 -2.01 -8.47
N LYS A 30 8.77 -1.66 -8.45
CA LYS A 30 9.35 -0.77 -7.42
C LYS A 30 8.76 0.64 -7.44
N SER A 31 8.30 1.12 -8.59
CA SER A 31 7.63 2.43 -8.73
C SER A 31 6.15 2.40 -8.34
N ASP A 32 5.53 1.21 -8.26
CA ASP A 32 4.13 1.03 -7.86
C ASP A 32 4.00 0.92 -6.34
N VAL A 33 4.36 1.98 -5.65
CA VAL A 33 4.31 2.08 -4.19
C VAL A 33 2.92 2.45 -3.68
N THR A 34 2.70 2.25 -2.39
CA THR A 34 1.51 2.70 -1.67
C THR A 34 1.23 4.18 -1.97
N THR A 35 -0.03 4.51 -2.14
CA THR A 35 -0.46 5.90 -2.33
C THR A 35 -1.38 6.35 -1.19
N PHE A 36 -1.21 7.59 -0.75
CA PHE A 36 -2.14 8.28 0.14
C PHE A 36 -2.77 9.46 -0.62
N LEU A 37 -4.09 9.50 -0.76
CA LEU A 37 -4.85 10.48 -1.55
C LEU A 37 -4.34 10.64 -3.00
N GLY A 38 -3.88 9.53 -3.60
CA GLY A 38 -3.29 9.50 -4.93
C GLY A 38 -1.84 10.01 -4.99
N ILE A 39 -1.22 10.34 -3.87
CA ILE A 39 0.18 10.76 -3.76
C ILE A 39 1.01 9.53 -3.39
N PRO A 40 2.05 9.15 -4.16
CA PRO A 40 2.96 8.08 -3.78
C PRO A 40 3.61 8.35 -2.42
N VAL A 41 3.60 7.36 -1.54
CA VAL A 41 4.31 7.40 -0.25
C VAL A 41 5.80 7.17 -0.52
N ASP A 42 6.44 8.20 -1.07
CA ASP A 42 7.84 8.18 -1.49
C ASP A 42 8.38 9.61 -1.61
N GLY A 43 9.69 9.72 -1.89
CA GLY A 43 10.38 10.99 -2.01
C GLY A 43 10.72 11.61 -0.67
N THR A 44 10.99 12.92 -0.64
CA THR A 44 11.35 13.63 0.58
C THR A 44 10.13 14.05 1.41
N VAL A 45 10.32 14.19 2.73
CA VAL A 45 9.28 14.70 3.65
C VAL A 45 8.75 16.07 3.20
N SER A 46 9.62 16.95 2.75
CA SER A 46 9.25 18.30 2.27
C SER A 46 8.33 18.22 1.04
N SER A 47 8.69 17.40 0.05
CA SER A 47 7.87 17.21 -1.15
C SER A 47 6.50 16.59 -0.81
N MET A 48 6.47 15.60 0.09
CA MET A 48 5.22 14.97 0.54
C MET A 48 4.32 15.97 1.26
N LYS A 49 4.88 16.79 2.17
CA LYS A 49 4.14 17.86 2.86
C LYS A 49 3.53 18.86 1.87
N GLN A 50 4.30 19.34 0.90
CA GLN A 50 3.79 20.28 -0.12
C GLN A 50 2.61 19.71 -0.89
N LYS A 51 2.69 18.43 -1.31
CA LYS A 51 1.60 17.76 -2.04
C LYS A 51 0.35 17.61 -1.17
N LEU A 52 0.50 17.31 0.12
CA LEU A 52 -0.62 17.18 1.07
C LEU A 52 -1.25 18.54 1.38
N ILE A 53 -0.44 19.60 1.51
CA ILE A 53 -0.95 20.98 1.66
C ILE A 53 -1.76 21.38 0.42
N ALA A 54 -1.32 21.03 -0.78
CA ALA A 54 -2.09 21.24 -2.01
C ALA A 54 -3.42 20.43 -2.05
N LYS A 55 -3.55 19.38 -1.22
CA LYS A 55 -4.80 18.62 -1.03
C LYS A 55 -5.70 19.21 0.08
N GLY A 56 -5.32 20.33 0.69
CA GLY A 56 -6.12 21.04 1.69
C GLY A 56 -5.70 20.82 3.15
N PHE A 57 -4.63 20.06 3.41
CA PHE A 57 -4.06 19.96 4.76
C PHE A 57 -3.30 21.23 5.12
N LYS A 58 -3.23 21.52 6.41
CA LYS A 58 -2.53 22.69 6.95
C LYS A 58 -1.40 22.25 7.86
N GLN A 59 -0.30 23.03 7.87
CA GLN A 59 0.78 22.78 8.83
C GLN A 59 0.27 23.01 10.26
N ASP A 60 0.56 22.07 11.13
CA ASP A 60 0.20 22.09 12.55
C ASP A 60 1.38 21.51 13.36
N SER A 61 2.22 22.37 13.85
CA SER A 61 3.50 22.00 14.48
C SER A 61 4.36 21.09 13.58
N ASN A 62 4.71 19.91 14.03
CA ASN A 62 5.50 18.92 13.27
C ASN A 62 4.65 18.06 12.33
N MET A 63 3.32 18.12 12.46
CA MET A 63 2.36 17.33 11.67
C MET A 63 1.61 18.22 10.68
N LEU A 64 0.79 17.60 9.85
CA LEU A 64 -0.25 18.30 9.10
C LEU A 64 -1.59 17.99 9.75
N SER A 65 -2.56 18.89 9.60
CA SER A 65 -3.91 18.71 10.07
C SER A 65 -4.93 18.98 8.97
N GLY A 66 -6.04 18.25 8.97
CA GLY A 66 -7.09 18.39 7.97
C GLY A 66 -8.19 17.37 8.16
N GLN A 67 -8.98 17.16 7.11
CA GLN A 67 -10.03 16.15 7.11
C GLN A 67 -9.66 14.94 6.24
N PHE A 68 -9.96 13.76 6.76
CA PHE A 68 -9.84 12.50 6.03
C PHE A 68 -10.99 11.56 6.42
N ASN A 69 -11.67 11.00 5.42
CA ASN A 69 -12.80 10.08 5.63
C ASN A 69 -13.88 10.63 6.60
N GLY A 70 -14.18 11.94 6.50
CA GLY A 70 -15.18 12.60 7.35
C GLY A 70 -14.74 12.87 8.79
N GLN A 71 -13.47 12.64 9.13
CA GLN A 71 -12.89 12.85 10.45
C GLN A 71 -11.81 13.94 10.41
N ASP A 72 -11.71 14.73 11.47
CA ASP A 72 -10.55 15.60 11.70
C ASP A 72 -9.34 14.77 12.10
N VAL A 73 -8.24 14.94 11.38
CA VAL A 73 -7.04 14.11 11.55
C VAL A 73 -5.77 14.93 11.65
N TYR A 74 -4.77 14.33 12.29
CA TYR A 74 -3.36 14.68 12.12
C TYR A 74 -2.71 13.72 11.13
N LEU A 75 -1.78 14.23 10.33
CA LEU A 75 -0.90 13.43 9.48
C LEU A 75 0.52 13.55 9.96
N ALA A 76 1.15 12.42 10.28
CA ALA A 76 2.58 12.31 10.50
C ALA A 76 3.24 11.64 9.30
N ILE A 77 4.36 12.19 8.84
CA ILE A 77 5.13 11.67 7.70
C ILE A 77 6.44 11.15 8.25
N VAL A 78 6.70 9.86 8.05
CA VAL A 78 7.90 9.19 8.54
C VAL A 78 8.81 8.85 7.37
N ALA A 79 10.10 9.15 7.52
CA ALA A 79 11.11 8.87 6.51
C ALA A 79 12.22 8.00 7.08
N ASN A 80 12.84 7.20 6.21
CA ASN A 80 14.05 6.46 6.44
C ASN A 80 15.10 6.87 5.40
N LYS A 81 16.32 7.17 5.82
CA LYS A 81 17.41 7.63 4.93
C LYS A 81 16.98 8.73 3.94
N GLY A 82 16.14 9.67 4.43
CA GLY A 82 15.64 10.82 3.65
C GLY A 82 14.47 10.52 2.71
N LYS A 83 14.00 9.26 2.63
CA LYS A 83 12.85 8.85 1.81
C LYS A 83 11.64 8.52 2.69
N VAL A 84 10.48 9.03 2.31
CA VAL A 84 9.22 8.74 3.00
C VAL A 84 8.89 7.25 2.82
N TRP A 85 8.63 6.57 3.93
CA TRP A 85 8.18 5.18 3.93
C TRP A 85 6.80 4.99 4.56
N ARG A 86 6.32 5.98 5.35
CA ARG A 86 5.02 5.87 6.04
C ARG A 86 4.32 7.21 6.12
N VAL A 87 3.02 7.19 5.91
CA VAL A 87 2.09 8.26 6.30
C VAL A 87 1.16 7.70 7.37
N CYS A 88 1.14 8.33 8.55
CA CYS A 88 0.22 8.00 9.63
C CYS A 88 -0.95 8.98 9.60
N VAL A 89 -2.17 8.47 9.63
CA VAL A 89 -3.41 9.25 9.78
C VAL A 89 -3.97 8.98 11.17
N ILE A 90 -4.06 10.00 12.00
CA ILE A 90 -4.41 9.89 13.42
C ILE A 90 -5.69 10.70 13.65
N ASN A 91 -6.77 10.07 14.10
CA ASN A 91 -7.99 10.79 14.46
C ASN A 91 -7.68 11.77 15.60
N LYS A 92 -8.13 13.05 15.45
CA LYS A 92 -7.88 14.09 16.46
C LYS A 92 -8.68 13.90 17.73
N THR A 93 -9.92 13.44 17.59
CA THR A 93 -10.85 13.33 18.71
C THR A 93 -10.85 11.90 19.24
N PRO A 94 -10.36 11.67 20.44
CA PRO A 94 -10.51 10.39 21.12
C PRO A 94 -11.98 10.09 21.40
N VAL A 95 -12.34 8.82 21.38
CA VAL A 95 -13.72 8.37 21.59
C VAL A 95 -13.78 7.27 22.67
N SER A 96 -14.99 6.96 23.15
CA SER A 96 -15.22 5.87 24.10
C SER A 96 -15.02 4.50 23.46
N GLU A 97 -14.95 3.46 24.29
CA GLU A 97 -14.83 2.06 23.83
C GLU A 97 -15.94 1.66 22.86
N ALA A 98 -17.19 1.93 23.18
CA ALA A 98 -18.32 1.61 22.31
C ALA A 98 -18.22 2.31 20.94
N GLN A 99 -17.78 3.57 20.92
CA GLN A 99 -17.62 4.34 19.70
C GLN A 99 -16.44 3.87 18.88
N ILE A 100 -15.30 3.52 19.51
CA ILE A 100 -14.12 3.06 18.78
C ILE A 100 -14.39 1.72 18.09
N ARG A 101 -15.15 0.80 18.73
CA ARG A 101 -15.59 -0.47 18.13
C ARG A 101 -16.41 -0.21 16.86
N LEU A 102 -17.40 0.68 16.95
CA LEU A 102 -18.24 1.03 15.80
C LEU A 102 -17.42 1.65 14.67
N GLN A 103 -16.51 2.59 14.99
CA GLN A 103 -15.65 3.24 14.01
C GLN A 103 -14.68 2.26 13.36
N PHE A 104 -14.06 1.38 14.15
CA PHE A 104 -13.14 0.37 13.65
C PHE A 104 -13.86 -0.61 12.71
N ASN A 105 -14.99 -1.17 13.11
CA ASN A 105 -15.77 -2.09 12.30
C ASN A 105 -16.32 -1.43 11.03
N ALA A 106 -16.73 -0.15 11.10
CA ALA A 106 -17.15 0.61 9.93
C ALA A 106 -15.99 0.80 8.95
N LEU A 107 -14.79 1.11 9.45
CA LEU A 107 -13.59 1.28 8.64
C LEU A 107 -13.18 -0.06 7.99
N VAL A 108 -13.20 -1.17 8.73
CA VAL A 108 -12.98 -2.52 8.19
C VAL A 108 -13.89 -2.77 6.99
N ARG A 109 -15.22 -2.56 7.17
CA ARG A 109 -16.19 -2.77 6.08
C ARG A 109 -15.94 -1.87 4.88
N GLN A 110 -15.54 -0.60 5.10
CA GLN A 110 -15.17 0.32 4.01
C GLN A 110 -13.99 -0.20 3.19
N PHE A 111 -12.95 -0.71 3.86
CA PHE A 111 -11.78 -1.28 3.18
C PHE A 111 -12.13 -2.58 2.46
N MET A 112 -12.87 -3.48 3.10
CA MET A 112 -13.32 -4.76 2.51
C MET A 112 -14.18 -4.58 1.26
N ASN A 113 -15.03 -3.56 1.24
CA ASN A 113 -15.92 -3.26 0.12
C ASN A 113 -15.26 -2.38 -0.96
N SER A 114 -14.06 -1.89 -0.71
CA SER A 114 -13.36 -1.02 -1.65
C SER A 114 -12.69 -1.81 -2.77
N THR A 115 -12.96 -1.44 -4.03
CA THR A 115 -12.29 -2.02 -5.19
C THR A 115 -10.78 -1.69 -5.27
N LYS A 116 -10.29 -0.78 -4.41
CA LYS A 116 -8.88 -0.33 -4.39
C LYS A 116 -7.98 -1.22 -3.53
N TYR A 117 -8.56 -2.07 -2.69
CA TYR A 117 -7.82 -2.89 -1.75
C TYR A 117 -8.10 -4.38 -1.97
N ASP A 118 -7.11 -5.20 -1.67
CA ASP A 118 -7.25 -6.63 -1.52
C ASP A 118 -7.28 -6.98 -0.04
N ASN A 119 -8.20 -7.88 0.31
CA ASN A 119 -8.33 -8.43 1.66
C ASN A 119 -7.44 -9.67 1.79
N VAL A 120 -6.98 -9.94 2.99
CA VAL A 120 -6.53 -11.28 3.36
C VAL A 120 -7.78 -12.15 3.49
N LYS A 121 -8.04 -13.01 2.50
CA LYS A 121 -9.33 -13.68 2.24
C LYS A 121 -9.90 -14.55 3.36
N GLU A 122 -9.16 -14.84 4.40
CA GLU A 122 -9.54 -15.79 5.47
C GLU A 122 -9.64 -15.13 6.85
N TYR A 123 -9.56 -13.79 6.92
CA TYR A 123 -9.54 -13.08 8.19
C TYR A 123 -10.57 -11.96 8.21
N ASP A 124 -11.51 -12.03 9.14
CA ASP A 124 -12.42 -10.93 9.48
C ASP A 124 -11.89 -10.21 10.72
N PRO A 125 -11.34 -8.99 10.57
CA PRO A 125 -10.79 -8.22 11.68
C PRO A 125 -11.87 -7.46 12.49
N THR A 126 -13.16 -7.66 12.22
CA THR A 126 -14.21 -6.98 12.98
C THR A 126 -14.23 -7.43 14.45
N ILE A 127 -14.52 -6.49 15.33
CA ILE A 127 -14.59 -6.71 16.77
C ILE A 127 -16.02 -7.06 17.15
N ASP A 128 -16.20 -8.17 17.87
CA ASP A 128 -17.50 -8.62 18.37
C ASP A 128 -18.10 -7.60 19.35
N GLU A 129 -19.44 -7.52 19.38
CA GLU A 129 -20.14 -6.60 20.28
C GLU A 129 -19.93 -6.92 21.76
N SER A 130 -19.71 -8.18 22.10
CA SER A 130 -19.46 -8.65 23.45
C SER A 130 -18.02 -8.46 23.92
N GLU A 131 -17.09 -8.07 23.04
CA GLU A 131 -15.68 -7.91 23.37
C GLU A 131 -15.45 -6.68 24.27
N ASP A 132 -14.79 -6.88 25.41
CA ASP A 132 -14.29 -5.81 26.28
C ASP A 132 -12.90 -5.37 25.81
N ILE A 133 -12.88 -4.35 24.95
CA ILE A 133 -11.64 -3.81 24.35
C ILE A 133 -10.68 -3.33 25.44
N SER A 134 -11.20 -2.66 26.47
CA SER A 134 -10.39 -2.14 27.57
C SER A 134 -9.66 -3.25 28.31
N HIS A 135 -10.40 -4.29 28.69
CA HIS A 135 -9.86 -5.46 29.39
C HIS A 135 -8.82 -6.18 28.52
N GLU A 136 -9.19 -6.48 27.29
CA GLU A 136 -8.31 -7.22 26.37
C GLU A 136 -6.99 -6.49 26.10
N MET A 137 -7.04 -5.17 25.90
CA MET A 137 -5.83 -4.36 25.69
C MET A 137 -4.96 -4.24 26.95
N LEU A 138 -5.57 -4.15 28.14
CA LEU A 138 -4.86 -3.92 29.39
C LEU A 138 -4.31 -5.19 30.01
N VAL A 139 -5.10 -6.26 30.00
CA VAL A 139 -4.79 -7.50 30.71
C VAL A 139 -4.14 -8.51 29.77
N ASN A 140 -4.67 -8.64 28.57
CA ASN A 140 -4.22 -9.65 27.62
C ASN A 140 -3.23 -9.10 26.58
N ASN A 141 -2.89 -7.80 26.63
CA ASN A 141 -2.04 -7.12 25.66
C ASN A 141 -2.53 -7.33 24.21
N LYS A 142 -3.84 -7.50 24.01
CA LYS A 142 -4.43 -7.70 22.69
C LYS A 142 -4.32 -6.43 21.87
N GLU A 143 -3.86 -6.56 20.63
CA GLU A 143 -3.85 -5.49 19.65
C GLU A 143 -4.98 -5.70 18.64
N TYR A 144 -5.70 -4.62 18.34
CA TYR A 144 -6.77 -4.63 17.34
C TYR A 144 -6.25 -3.99 16.07
N GLU A 145 -5.97 -4.83 15.08
CA GLU A 145 -5.40 -4.42 13.81
C GLU A 145 -6.21 -4.97 12.63
N ALA A 146 -6.24 -4.22 11.54
CA ALA A 146 -6.79 -4.67 10.28
C ALA A 146 -5.79 -4.35 9.16
N ASN A 147 -5.47 -5.35 8.35
CA ASN A 147 -4.42 -5.30 7.35
C ASN A 147 -5.01 -5.45 5.95
N PHE A 148 -4.61 -4.54 5.05
CA PHE A 148 -5.06 -4.48 3.66
C PHE A 148 -3.88 -4.15 2.75
N TYR A 149 -4.03 -4.46 1.46
CA TYR A 149 -3.05 -4.11 0.44
C TYR A 149 -3.72 -3.34 -0.69
N GLN A 150 -3.12 -2.23 -1.10
CA GLN A 150 -3.61 -1.53 -2.29
C GLN A 150 -3.32 -2.38 -3.53
N LYS A 151 -4.32 -2.46 -4.42
CA LYS A 151 -4.14 -3.14 -5.70
C LYS A 151 -3.03 -2.48 -6.51
N SER A 152 -2.26 -3.30 -7.19
CA SER A 152 -1.25 -2.84 -8.13
C SER A 152 -1.89 -2.09 -9.28
N ARG A 153 -1.31 -0.94 -9.66
CA ARG A 153 -1.70 -0.22 -10.87
C ARG A 153 -1.27 -0.96 -12.14
N ILE A 154 -0.31 -1.87 -12.01
CA ILE A 154 0.24 -2.67 -13.12
C ILE A 154 -0.70 -3.82 -13.49
N GLU A 155 -1.64 -4.22 -12.63
CA GLU A 155 -2.63 -5.27 -12.95
C GLU A 155 -3.47 -4.94 -14.19
N GLY A 156 -3.80 -3.67 -14.43
CA GLY A 156 -4.51 -3.22 -15.62
C GLY A 156 -3.74 -3.42 -16.94
N ASP A 157 -2.42 -3.45 -16.88
CA ASP A 157 -1.53 -3.64 -18.04
C ASP A 157 -1.04 -5.09 -18.21
N SER A 158 -1.61 -6.03 -17.46
CA SER A 158 -1.18 -7.44 -17.42
C SER A 158 -1.17 -8.12 -18.80
N ILE A 159 -2.11 -7.79 -19.68
CA ILE A 159 -2.18 -8.34 -21.06
C ILE A 159 -0.98 -7.87 -21.86
N LYS A 160 -0.67 -6.58 -21.82
CA LYS A 160 0.44 -5.96 -22.54
C LYS A 160 1.81 -6.53 -22.11
N TRP A 161 2.00 -6.69 -20.78
CA TRP A 161 3.21 -7.30 -20.22
C TRP A 161 3.37 -8.78 -20.62
N LYS A 162 2.27 -9.55 -20.62
CA LYS A 162 2.27 -10.95 -21.07
C LYS A 162 2.66 -11.06 -22.55
N GLU A 163 2.14 -10.19 -23.41
CA GLU A 163 2.48 -10.17 -24.83
C GLU A 163 3.95 -9.80 -25.05
N GLN A 164 4.46 -8.78 -24.38
CA GLN A 164 5.86 -8.38 -24.47
C GLN A 164 6.80 -9.47 -23.97
N PHE A 165 6.49 -10.08 -22.83
CA PHE A 165 7.26 -11.22 -22.31
C PHE A 165 7.26 -12.39 -23.27
N LYS A 166 6.11 -12.74 -23.83
CA LYS A 166 5.98 -13.81 -24.83
C LYS A 166 6.86 -13.57 -26.05
N LEU A 167 6.86 -12.35 -26.58
CA LEU A 167 7.70 -11.97 -27.73
C LEU A 167 9.20 -12.06 -27.40
N SER A 168 9.61 -11.59 -26.23
CA SER A 168 10.99 -11.65 -25.77
C SER A 168 11.46 -13.09 -25.52
N PHE A 169 10.60 -13.90 -24.90
CA PHE A 169 10.90 -15.31 -24.63
C PHE A 169 11.08 -16.11 -25.93
N LEU A 170 10.24 -15.90 -26.95
CA LEU A 170 10.37 -16.52 -28.25
C LEU A 170 11.68 -16.12 -28.98
N LYS A 171 12.18 -14.92 -28.72
CA LYS A 171 13.44 -14.44 -29.32
C LYS A 171 14.65 -15.17 -28.75
N GLU A 172 14.67 -15.44 -27.44
CA GLU A 172 15.75 -16.15 -26.74
C GLU A 172 15.62 -17.67 -26.87
N CYS A 173 14.38 -18.16 -26.91
CA CYS A 173 14.05 -19.59 -26.99
C CYS A 173 13.18 -19.87 -28.23
N PRO A 174 13.70 -19.81 -29.44
CA PRO A 174 12.91 -19.94 -30.68
C PRO A 174 12.17 -21.28 -30.83
N ASN A 175 12.66 -22.32 -30.17
CA ASN A 175 12.09 -23.67 -30.16
C ASN A 175 11.19 -23.97 -28.97
N ALA A 176 10.91 -22.98 -28.10
CA ALA A 176 10.04 -23.19 -26.95
C ALA A 176 8.60 -23.47 -27.40
N SER A 177 7.96 -24.44 -26.75
CA SER A 177 6.55 -24.70 -27.00
C SER A 177 5.68 -23.58 -26.46
N LEU A 178 4.50 -23.37 -27.05
CA LEU A 178 3.51 -22.42 -26.54
C LEU A 178 3.17 -22.67 -25.07
N LYS A 179 3.19 -23.94 -24.64
CA LYS A 179 2.93 -24.34 -23.27
C LYS A 179 4.01 -23.87 -22.31
N ASP A 180 5.30 -23.92 -22.72
CA ASP A 180 6.42 -23.45 -21.91
C ASP A 180 6.41 -21.93 -21.76
N ILE A 181 6.06 -21.23 -22.84
CA ILE A 181 5.91 -19.78 -22.84
C ILE A 181 4.78 -19.34 -21.91
N GLU A 182 3.61 -19.98 -22.00
CA GLU A 182 2.48 -19.69 -21.14
C GLU A 182 2.79 -19.97 -19.66
N ALA A 183 3.49 -21.07 -19.37
CA ALA A 183 3.95 -21.39 -18.02
C ALA A 183 4.93 -20.34 -17.47
N GLY A 184 5.91 -19.93 -18.26
CA GLY A 184 6.86 -18.87 -17.90
C GLY A 184 6.16 -17.53 -17.64
N CYS A 185 5.26 -17.11 -18.51
CA CYS A 185 4.44 -15.91 -18.35
C CYS A 185 3.63 -15.95 -17.04
N LYS A 186 3.02 -17.12 -16.74
CA LYS A 186 2.21 -17.29 -15.53
C LYS A 186 3.07 -17.16 -14.28
N VAL A 187 4.23 -17.80 -14.23
CA VAL A 187 5.14 -17.74 -13.08
C VAL A 187 5.59 -16.30 -12.81
N ILE A 188 6.07 -15.59 -13.82
CA ILE A 188 6.53 -14.21 -13.66
C ILE A 188 5.39 -13.28 -13.21
N PHE A 189 4.20 -13.47 -13.78
CA PHE A 189 3.02 -12.69 -13.41
C PHE A 189 2.58 -12.93 -11.97
N GLU A 190 2.56 -14.19 -11.52
CA GLU A 190 2.21 -14.52 -10.13
C GLU A 190 3.27 -14.04 -9.13
N LEU A 191 4.55 -14.13 -9.47
CA LEU A 191 5.63 -13.55 -8.68
C LEU A 191 5.52 -12.02 -8.58
N GLY A 192 5.23 -11.36 -9.69
CA GLY A 192 5.02 -9.92 -9.72
C GLY A 192 3.83 -9.48 -8.86
N LYS A 193 2.71 -10.22 -8.92
CA LYS A 193 1.56 -9.98 -8.03
C LYS A 193 1.92 -10.15 -6.56
N LEU A 194 2.67 -11.19 -6.22
CA LEU A 194 3.07 -11.47 -4.85
C LEU A 194 3.95 -10.35 -4.29
N ILE A 195 4.94 -9.91 -5.07
CA ILE A 195 5.84 -8.81 -4.70
C ILE A 195 5.06 -7.50 -4.59
N GLY A 196 4.24 -7.18 -5.59
CA GLY A 196 3.44 -5.95 -5.62
C GLY A 196 2.40 -5.90 -4.50
N LYS A 197 1.78 -7.03 -4.17
CA LYS A 197 0.81 -7.13 -3.09
C LYS A 197 1.44 -6.81 -1.74
N ASN A 198 2.63 -7.31 -1.46
CA ASN A 198 3.29 -7.12 -0.17
C ASN A 198 3.94 -5.74 -0.02
N SER A 199 4.15 -4.99 -1.11
CA SER A 199 4.83 -3.68 -1.06
C SER A 199 3.89 -2.50 -0.79
N LYS A 200 2.57 -2.69 -0.89
CA LYS A 200 1.55 -1.63 -0.82
C LYS A 200 0.65 -1.79 0.41
N HIS A 201 1.26 -1.92 1.55
CA HIS A 201 0.58 -2.22 2.81
C HIS A 201 -0.15 -0.99 3.35
N VAL A 202 -1.43 -1.17 3.68
CA VAL A 202 -2.25 -0.20 4.40
C VAL A 202 -2.94 -0.93 5.55
N TRP A 203 -2.72 -0.46 6.75
CA TRP A 203 -3.26 -1.10 7.93
C TRP A 203 -3.69 -0.07 8.96
N PHE A 204 -4.52 -0.45 9.90
CA PHE A 204 -4.93 0.43 10.98
C PHE A 204 -5.12 -0.33 12.27
N THR A 205 -5.00 0.42 13.37
CA THR A 205 -5.07 -0.13 14.72
C THR A 205 -5.80 0.82 15.65
N ILE A 206 -6.36 0.28 16.73
CA ILE A 206 -6.85 1.04 17.86
C ILE A 206 -5.67 1.36 18.76
N ARG A 207 -5.55 2.64 19.15
CA ARG A 207 -4.61 3.09 20.18
C ARG A 207 -5.39 3.61 21.36
N ARG A 208 -5.09 3.08 22.55
CA ARG A 208 -5.62 3.56 23.82
C ARG A 208 -4.84 4.81 24.25
N ASN A 209 -5.57 5.83 24.65
CA ASN A 209 -5.04 7.05 25.27
C ASN A 209 -5.26 7.01 26.79
N TYR A 210 -4.90 8.10 27.46
CA TYR A 210 -5.27 8.32 28.86
C TYR A 210 -6.79 8.42 29.02
N TYR A 211 -7.30 8.06 30.22
CA TYR A 211 -8.73 8.17 30.60
C TYR A 211 -9.69 7.31 29.74
N ASP A 212 -9.27 6.07 29.42
CA ASP A 212 -10.10 5.09 28.68
C ASP A 212 -10.73 5.65 27.40
N SER A 213 -9.97 6.43 26.70
CA SER A 213 -10.30 6.95 25.40
C SER A 213 -9.40 6.34 24.32
N TYR A 214 -9.90 6.29 23.09
CA TYR A 214 -9.31 5.54 22.00
C TYR A 214 -9.25 6.36 20.73
N ASN A 215 -8.22 6.13 19.93
CA ASN A 215 -8.11 6.66 18.58
C ASN A 215 -7.82 5.53 17.59
N ILE A 216 -8.25 5.70 16.34
CA ILE A 216 -7.75 4.91 15.22
C ILE A 216 -6.54 5.62 14.63
N VAL A 217 -5.51 4.83 14.34
CA VAL A 217 -4.35 5.26 13.54
C VAL A 217 -4.28 4.38 12.31
N ILE A 218 -4.27 5.02 11.12
CA ILE A 218 -4.15 4.34 9.83
C ILE A 218 -2.75 4.59 9.29
N PHE A 219 -2.10 3.56 8.79
CA PHE A 219 -0.76 3.59 8.24
C PHE A 219 -0.79 3.24 6.75
N TYR A 220 -0.13 4.06 5.96
CA TYR A 220 0.14 3.84 4.54
C TYR A 220 1.63 3.63 4.39
N ASP A 221 2.04 2.39 4.18
CA ASP A 221 3.45 1.97 4.20
C ASP A 221 3.98 1.70 2.80
N ASN A 222 5.15 2.27 2.51
CA ASN A 222 5.97 1.90 1.38
C ASN A 222 7.07 0.95 1.87
N GLU A 223 6.89 -0.33 1.66
CA GLU A 223 7.79 -1.38 2.15
C GLU A 223 9.21 -1.29 1.54
N TYR A 224 9.37 -0.67 0.35
CA TYR A 224 10.70 -0.49 -0.26
C TYR A 224 11.59 0.50 0.49
N ASN A 225 10.99 1.47 1.19
CA ASN A 225 11.73 2.50 1.94
C ASN A 225 11.74 2.22 3.46
N LYS A 226 11.10 1.13 3.90
CA LYS A 226 11.00 0.76 5.31
C LYS A 226 12.38 0.44 5.87
N PRO A 227 12.68 0.82 7.14
CA PRO A 227 13.90 0.38 7.81
C PRO A 227 13.95 -1.16 7.89
N ASN A 228 15.08 -1.74 7.48
CA ASN A 228 15.29 -3.19 7.48
C ASN A 228 16.05 -3.70 8.70
N GLY A 229 16.39 -2.82 9.65
CA GLY A 229 17.12 -3.19 10.86
C GLY A 229 18.64 -3.31 10.69
N GLU A 230 19.19 -3.11 9.49
CA GLU A 230 20.65 -3.20 9.28
C GLU A 230 21.43 -2.04 9.92
N ASP A 231 20.73 -0.96 10.33
CA ASP A 231 21.32 0.22 10.93
C ASP A 231 21.13 0.27 12.48
N LEU A 232 20.85 -0.89 13.13
CA LEU A 232 20.67 -0.99 14.59
C LEU A 232 21.96 -1.46 15.28
#